data_2dd84bb03b08c1408abb691fd31e7393
#
_entry.id   2dd84bb03b08c1408abb691fd31e7393
#
_cell.length_a   1.000
_cell.length_b   1.000
_cell.length_c   1.000
_cell.angle_alpha   90.00
_cell.angle_beta   90.00
_cell.angle_gamma   90.00
#
_symmetry.space_group_name_H-M   'P 1'
#
loop_
_entity.id
_entity.type
_entity.pdbx_description
1 polymer ?
#
loop_
_entity_poly.entity_id
_entity_poly.type
_entity_poly.pdbx_seq_one_letter_code
_entity_poly.pdbx_strand_id
1 'polypeptide(L)'
;MAYLNKNTKRKWYLMVIKIISIIIISILIFGGGVLSFFTIAEYRPKDIETVNALNNPNNKVNLNVEYNALTFNIGYGALGVYEDFVMDGGKHGVPKSIEVVNWYLNGIEDILINNPSDIYFLQEVDINSRRSFKINEREQIANKLGNDYSNSFAYNYKAKFVPFPFSFTQYMGRVESGITSYLKFKTDESYRHQFPGSFSWPVRTVNLKRGMLVNYLPIEGSDKYLVVINIHLSAYDSGKLRDNEMNYLKNFLEKEASKGNYVLAGGDFNQTFPQIANSVVEDNQNKWFNPIQIKEDYLPSGYSFHVDPTVWTSRLLNQPYNPSDTENTYHFIIDGFLASNNIEIIEVKGLDLGFVYSDHNPVNLRFKLI
;
A
#
# COMPACT_ATOMS: atom_id res chain seq x y z
N MET A 1 12.30 -61.12 42.46
CA MET A 1 11.29 -60.25 41.83
C MET A 1 11.71 -58.78 41.70
N ALA A 2 12.45 -58.13 42.63
CA ALA A 2 12.84 -56.71 42.54
C ALA A 2 13.84 -56.37 41.40
N TYR A 3 14.70 -57.33 40.98
CA TYR A 3 15.67 -57.11 39.88
C TYR A 3 15.06 -57.07 38.48
N LEU A 4 13.99 -57.84 38.25
CA LEU A 4 13.23 -57.82 36.97
C LEU A 4 12.44 -56.54 36.81
N ASN A 5 11.96 -55.95 37.91
CA ASN A 5 11.21 -54.70 37.87
C ASN A 5 12.07 -53.48 37.57
N LYS A 6 13.37 -53.46 37.93
CA LYS A 6 14.30 -52.37 37.62
C LYS A 6 14.73 -52.35 36.16
N ASN A 7 14.91 -53.49 35.53
CA ASN A 7 15.30 -53.60 34.10
C ASN A 7 14.15 -53.27 33.14
N THR A 8 12.90 -53.62 33.46
CA THR A 8 11.72 -53.25 32.70
C THR A 8 11.46 -51.77 32.77
N LYS A 9 11.55 -51.13 33.95
CA LYS A 9 11.44 -49.69 34.12
C LYS A 9 12.51 -48.93 33.33
N ARG A 10 13.78 -49.37 33.34
CA ARG A 10 14.88 -48.77 32.57
C ARG A 10 14.65 -48.85 31.05
N LYS A 11 14.18 -49.98 30.56
CA LYS A 11 13.84 -50.16 29.13
C LYS A 11 12.69 -49.25 28.71
N TRP A 12 11.68 -49.10 29.58
CA TRP A 12 10.55 -48.20 29.33
C TRP A 12 10.99 -46.72 29.26
N TYR A 13 11.83 -46.24 30.19
CA TYR A 13 12.39 -44.87 30.12
C TYR A 13 13.19 -44.62 28.85
N LEU A 14 14.02 -45.55 28.42
CA LEU A 14 14.78 -45.43 27.19
C LEU A 14 13.87 -45.38 25.95
N MET A 15 12.80 -46.15 25.94
CA MET A 15 11.80 -46.08 24.88
C MET A 15 11.10 -44.74 24.84
N VAL A 16 10.68 -44.20 25.98
CA VAL A 16 10.05 -42.89 26.08
C VAL A 16 10.99 -41.78 25.61
N ILE A 17 12.26 -41.78 26.04
CA ILE A 17 13.28 -40.84 25.58
C ILE A 17 13.44 -40.88 24.07
N LYS A 18 13.50 -42.08 23.47
CA LYS A 18 13.60 -42.24 22.01
C LYS A 18 12.40 -41.64 21.28
N ILE A 19 11.18 -41.90 21.79
CA ILE A 19 9.95 -41.33 21.19
C ILE A 19 9.96 -39.81 21.28
N ILE A 20 10.27 -39.24 22.43
CA ILE A 20 10.38 -37.79 22.61
C ILE A 20 11.45 -37.22 21.68
N SER A 21 12.64 -37.87 21.58
CA SER A 21 13.69 -37.39 20.69
C SER A 21 13.25 -37.43 19.22
N ILE A 22 12.54 -38.46 18.76
CA ILE A 22 12.00 -38.56 17.40
C ILE A 22 11.00 -37.42 17.18
N ILE A 23 10.10 -37.15 18.12
CA ILE A 23 9.10 -36.05 18.01
C ILE A 23 9.83 -34.71 17.88
N ILE A 24 10.81 -34.46 18.76
CA ILE A 24 11.58 -33.17 18.73
C ILE A 24 12.30 -33.02 17.39
N ILE A 25 13.02 -34.08 16.94
CA ILE A 25 13.72 -34.06 15.65
C ILE A 25 12.74 -33.82 14.49
N SER A 26 11.57 -34.45 14.51
CA SER A 26 10.55 -34.29 13.47
C SER A 26 10.02 -32.82 13.46
N ILE A 27 9.80 -32.24 14.64
CA ILE A 27 9.38 -30.81 14.76
C ILE A 27 10.49 -29.89 14.22
N LEU A 28 11.76 -30.15 14.55
CA LEU A 28 12.88 -29.33 14.06
C LEU A 28 13.05 -29.45 12.54
N ILE A 29 12.94 -30.67 11.98
CA ILE A 29 13.00 -30.87 10.51
C ILE A 29 11.82 -30.16 9.83
N PHE A 30 10.61 -30.31 10.35
CA PHE A 30 9.42 -29.64 9.81
C PHE A 30 9.55 -28.12 9.88
N GLY A 31 9.90 -27.57 11.07
CA GLY A 31 10.10 -26.13 11.26
C GLY A 31 11.21 -25.57 10.37
N GLY A 32 12.35 -26.29 10.28
CA GLY A 32 13.44 -25.94 9.39
C GLY A 32 13.03 -25.96 7.90
N GLY A 33 12.23 -26.95 7.50
CA GLY A 33 11.66 -27.04 6.14
C GLY A 33 10.73 -25.85 5.83
N VAL A 34 9.84 -25.48 6.74
CA VAL A 34 8.94 -24.35 6.62
C VAL A 34 9.72 -23.04 6.50
N LEU A 35 10.69 -22.79 7.38
CA LEU A 35 11.53 -21.60 7.34
C LEU A 35 12.36 -21.51 6.06
N SER A 36 12.90 -22.65 5.59
CA SER A 36 13.62 -22.74 4.33
C SER A 36 12.71 -22.42 3.14
N PHE A 37 11.50 -22.96 3.11
CA PHE A 37 10.50 -22.63 2.08
C PHE A 37 10.24 -21.12 2.01
N PHE A 38 9.94 -20.47 3.13
CA PHE A 38 9.68 -19.03 3.14
C PHE A 38 10.90 -18.20 2.74
N THR A 39 12.10 -18.63 3.16
CA THR A 39 13.36 -17.95 2.82
C THR A 39 13.66 -18.02 1.31
N ILE A 40 13.43 -19.19 0.69
CA ILE A 40 13.65 -19.39 -0.75
C ILE A 40 12.56 -18.69 -1.57
N ALA A 41 11.32 -18.70 -1.09
CA ALA A 41 10.18 -18.12 -1.77
C ALA A 41 10.06 -16.60 -1.57
N GLU A 42 10.92 -15.98 -0.74
CA GLU A 42 10.90 -14.53 -0.45
C GLU A 42 11.03 -13.72 -1.73
N TYR A 43 10.11 -12.80 -1.94
CA TYR A 43 10.24 -11.76 -2.97
C TYR A 43 11.34 -10.77 -2.58
N ARG A 44 12.35 -10.66 -3.43
CA ARG A 44 13.50 -9.76 -3.25
C ARG A 44 13.64 -8.87 -4.47
N PRO A 45 12.96 -7.72 -4.48
CA PRO A 45 13.08 -6.78 -5.59
C PRO A 45 14.48 -6.19 -5.65
N LYS A 46 14.88 -5.74 -6.85
CA LYS A 46 16.07 -4.92 -7.03
C LYS A 46 15.81 -3.51 -6.48
N ASP A 47 16.88 -2.77 -6.22
CA ASP A 47 16.78 -1.37 -5.76
C ASP A 47 16.01 -0.51 -6.75
N ILE A 48 16.22 -0.72 -8.05
CA ILE A 48 15.45 -0.10 -9.14
C ILE A 48 15.09 -1.20 -10.16
N GLU A 49 13.80 -1.28 -10.49
CA GLU A 49 13.26 -2.20 -11.49
C GLU A 49 12.55 -1.40 -12.58
N THR A 50 12.87 -1.68 -13.84
CA THR A 50 12.08 -1.14 -14.97
C THR A 50 10.69 -1.73 -14.97
N VAL A 51 9.69 -0.88 -15.12
CA VAL A 51 8.29 -1.24 -15.22
C VAL A 51 7.80 -0.95 -16.64
N ASN A 52 7.15 -1.92 -17.27
CA ASN A 52 6.55 -1.71 -18.58
C ASN A 52 5.18 -1.07 -18.42
N ALA A 53 5.00 0.12 -18.99
CA ALA A 53 3.69 0.72 -19.17
C ALA A 53 2.92 -0.01 -20.25
N LEU A 54 1.67 -0.40 -19.98
CA LEU A 54 0.75 -0.97 -20.96
C LEU A 54 -0.10 0.14 -21.55
N ASN A 55 -0.59 -0.03 -22.79
CA ASN A 55 -1.45 0.94 -23.49
C ASN A 55 -0.86 2.35 -23.47
N ASN A 56 0.36 2.53 -23.97
CA ASN A 56 1.08 3.80 -23.86
C ASN A 56 0.61 4.79 -24.96
N PRO A 57 -0.27 5.79 -24.64
CA PRO A 57 -0.74 6.77 -25.61
C PRO A 57 0.40 7.70 -26.07
N ASN A 58 0.17 8.47 -27.13
CA ASN A 58 1.18 9.38 -27.67
C ASN A 58 1.06 10.82 -27.15
N ASN A 59 0.04 11.11 -26.33
CA ASN A 59 -0.21 12.47 -25.80
C ASN A 59 0.90 12.87 -24.84
N LYS A 60 1.50 14.03 -25.06
CA LYS A 60 2.44 14.63 -24.13
C LYS A 60 1.76 15.61 -23.19
N VAL A 61 2.41 15.90 -22.06
CA VAL A 61 1.96 16.94 -21.15
C VAL A 61 2.25 18.33 -21.75
N ASN A 62 1.34 19.28 -21.59
CA ASN A 62 1.51 20.65 -22.05
C ASN A 62 1.66 21.61 -20.87
N LEU A 63 2.46 22.66 -21.05
CA LEU A 63 2.53 23.76 -20.11
C LEU A 63 1.25 24.61 -20.14
N ASN A 64 0.89 25.22 -19.05
CA ASN A 64 -0.27 26.13 -18.91
C ASN A 64 -1.64 25.50 -19.24
N VAL A 65 -1.74 24.17 -19.24
CA VAL A 65 -3.00 23.42 -19.35
C VAL A 65 -3.39 22.86 -18.00
N GLU A 66 -4.66 22.98 -17.64
CA GLU A 66 -5.21 22.39 -16.40
C GLU A 66 -5.40 20.90 -16.55
N TYR A 67 -4.97 20.14 -15.55
CA TYR A 67 -5.09 18.71 -15.45
C TYR A 67 -5.70 18.30 -14.11
N ASN A 68 -6.31 17.12 -14.10
CA ASN A 68 -6.86 16.50 -12.90
C ASN A 68 -6.06 15.27 -12.51
N ALA A 69 -5.82 15.11 -11.21
CA ALA A 69 -5.26 13.90 -10.62
C ALA A 69 -6.15 13.41 -9.49
N LEU A 70 -6.19 12.09 -9.28
CA LEU A 70 -6.91 11.47 -8.18
C LEU A 70 -5.99 10.43 -7.52
N THR A 71 -5.85 10.49 -6.20
CA THR A 71 -5.24 9.40 -5.41
C THR A 71 -6.29 8.66 -4.63
N PHE A 72 -6.19 7.32 -4.60
CA PHE A 72 -7.13 6.45 -3.91
C PHE A 72 -6.48 5.11 -3.51
N ASN A 73 -6.36 4.88 -2.21
CA ASN A 73 -6.10 3.54 -1.69
C ASN A 73 -7.40 2.74 -1.77
N ILE A 74 -7.44 1.72 -2.64
CA ILE A 74 -8.67 0.96 -2.92
C ILE A 74 -8.90 -0.23 -1.97
N GLY A 75 -8.03 -0.42 -0.95
CA GLY A 75 -8.17 -1.49 0.03
C GLY A 75 -8.34 -2.88 -0.61
N TYR A 76 -7.63 -3.16 -1.71
CA TYR A 76 -7.74 -4.40 -2.52
C TYR A 76 -9.20 -4.85 -2.75
N GLY A 77 -10.13 -3.90 -2.94
CA GLY A 77 -11.54 -4.18 -3.14
C GLY A 77 -12.20 -4.99 -2.03
N ALA A 78 -11.67 -4.93 -0.80
CA ALA A 78 -12.09 -5.84 0.26
C ALA A 78 -12.08 -5.21 1.67
N LEU A 79 -12.02 -3.88 1.78
CA LEU A 79 -11.97 -3.15 3.06
C LEU A 79 -13.06 -2.06 3.18
N GLY A 80 -14.16 -2.22 2.46
CA GLY A 80 -15.27 -1.26 2.52
C GLY A 80 -16.06 -1.29 3.83
N VAL A 81 -17.20 -0.63 3.83
CA VAL A 81 -18.01 -0.29 5.02
C VAL A 81 -18.34 -1.45 5.96
N TYR A 82 -18.49 -2.67 5.44
CA TYR A 82 -18.87 -3.86 6.24
C TYR A 82 -17.68 -4.66 6.77
N GLU A 83 -16.47 -4.26 6.46
CA GLU A 83 -15.27 -5.02 6.79
C GLU A 83 -14.55 -4.47 8.03
N ASP A 84 -13.90 -5.38 8.74
CA ASP A 84 -12.86 -5.14 9.73
C ASP A 84 -11.56 -5.84 9.30
N PHE A 85 -10.44 -5.45 9.89
CA PHE A 85 -9.16 -6.05 9.56
C PHE A 85 -8.35 -6.40 10.81
N VAL A 86 -7.82 -7.61 10.82
CA VAL A 86 -7.13 -8.18 11.99
C VAL A 86 -5.90 -7.37 12.43
N MET A 87 -5.23 -6.65 11.53
CA MET A 87 -4.07 -5.82 11.90
C MET A 87 -4.50 -4.56 12.64
N ASP A 88 -5.72 -4.10 12.45
CA ASP A 88 -6.30 -2.91 13.09
C ASP A 88 -7.13 -3.23 14.33
N GLY A 89 -7.08 -4.48 14.79
CA GLY A 89 -7.83 -4.93 15.95
C GLY A 89 -9.16 -5.61 15.63
N GLY A 90 -9.50 -5.73 14.37
CA GLY A 90 -10.62 -6.53 13.87
C GLY A 90 -10.37 -8.03 13.95
N LYS A 91 -11.16 -8.82 13.24
CA LYS A 91 -11.15 -10.29 13.33
C LYS A 91 -10.85 -10.96 12.00
N HIS A 92 -11.07 -10.27 10.88
CA HIS A 92 -11.04 -10.87 9.55
C HIS A 92 -9.73 -10.57 8.83
N GLY A 93 -9.28 -11.50 8.03
CA GLY A 93 -8.13 -11.35 7.11
C GLY A 93 -8.55 -11.49 5.66
N VAL A 94 -9.80 -11.88 5.41
CA VAL A 94 -10.41 -12.01 4.08
C VAL A 94 -11.90 -11.68 4.17
N PRO A 95 -12.49 -11.05 3.14
CA PRO A 95 -13.91 -10.73 3.09
C PRO A 95 -14.77 -12.00 3.00
N LYS A 96 -16.06 -11.84 3.25
CA LYS A 96 -17.02 -12.93 3.37
C LYS A 96 -17.17 -13.74 2.07
N SER A 97 -17.17 -13.10 0.92
CA SER A 97 -17.37 -13.75 -0.37
C SER A 97 -16.86 -12.91 -1.55
N ILE A 98 -16.75 -13.55 -2.72
CA ILE A 98 -16.39 -12.89 -3.97
C ILE A 98 -17.42 -11.85 -4.41
N GLU A 99 -18.69 -12.04 -4.09
CA GLU A 99 -19.78 -11.10 -4.41
C GLU A 99 -19.57 -9.78 -3.66
N VAL A 100 -19.09 -9.84 -2.43
CA VAL A 100 -18.76 -8.65 -1.63
C VAL A 100 -17.60 -7.90 -2.26
N VAL A 101 -16.53 -8.60 -2.66
CA VAL A 101 -15.40 -7.98 -3.35
C VAL A 101 -15.81 -7.35 -4.67
N ASN A 102 -16.61 -8.05 -5.48
CA ASN A 102 -17.13 -7.50 -6.73
C ASN A 102 -18.01 -6.26 -6.49
N TRP A 103 -18.78 -6.23 -5.42
CA TRP A 103 -19.59 -5.06 -5.07
C TRP A 103 -18.72 -3.85 -4.74
N TYR A 104 -17.65 -4.03 -3.93
CA TYR A 104 -16.70 -2.98 -3.64
C TYR A 104 -15.96 -2.51 -4.89
N LEU A 105 -15.45 -3.43 -5.71
CA LEU A 105 -14.72 -3.08 -6.94
C LEU A 105 -15.60 -2.34 -7.94
N ASN A 106 -16.84 -2.75 -8.14
CA ASN A 106 -17.78 -2.02 -9.01
C ASN A 106 -17.98 -0.58 -8.51
N GLY A 107 -18.13 -0.39 -7.19
CA GLY A 107 -18.23 0.94 -6.60
C GLY A 107 -16.97 1.77 -6.75
N ILE A 108 -15.79 1.17 -6.60
CA ILE A 108 -14.49 1.81 -6.85
C ILE A 108 -14.39 2.24 -8.32
N GLU A 109 -14.74 1.37 -9.27
CA GLU A 109 -14.76 1.70 -10.70
C GLU A 109 -15.70 2.85 -11.01
N ASP A 110 -16.89 2.85 -10.43
CA ASP A 110 -17.87 3.93 -10.61
C ASP A 110 -17.35 5.27 -10.03
N ILE A 111 -16.62 5.24 -8.90
CA ILE A 111 -15.95 6.43 -8.36
C ILE A 111 -14.94 6.97 -9.39
N LEU A 112 -14.09 6.12 -9.97
CA LEU A 112 -13.08 6.54 -10.95
C LEU A 112 -13.72 7.13 -12.20
N ILE A 113 -14.78 6.52 -12.72
CA ILE A 113 -15.50 7.01 -13.91
C ILE A 113 -16.25 8.33 -13.64
N ASN A 114 -16.84 8.48 -12.45
CA ASN A 114 -17.58 9.69 -12.07
C ASN A 114 -16.66 10.86 -11.65
N ASN A 115 -15.36 10.59 -11.42
CA ASN A 115 -14.34 11.58 -11.12
C ASN A 115 -13.20 11.49 -12.17
N PRO A 116 -13.47 11.82 -13.44
CA PRO A 116 -12.53 11.64 -14.54
C PRO A 116 -11.27 12.46 -14.32
N SER A 117 -10.13 11.78 -14.28
CA SER A 117 -8.82 12.36 -14.03
C SER A 117 -7.84 12.01 -15.14
N ASP A 118 -6.84 12.85 -15.34
CA ASP A 118 -5.77 12.60 -16.33
C ASP A 118 -4.70 11.67 -15.74
N ILE A 119 -4.62 11.66 -14.40
CA ILE A 119 -3.68 10.83 -13.62
C ILE A 119 -4.43 10.19 -12.46
N TYR A 120 -4.41 8.86 -12.37
CA TYR A 120 -4.85 8.12 -11.19
C TYR A 120 -3.65 7.48 -10.47
N PHE A 121 -3.57 7.69 -9.18
CA PHE A 121 -2.64 7.03 -8.25
C PHE A 121 -3.45 6.06 -7.41
N LEU A 122 -3.37 4.76 -7.69
CA LEU A 122 -4.11 3.77 -6.91
C LEU A 122 -3.14 2.94 -6.07
N GLN A 123 -3.49 2.72 -4.81
CA GLN A 123 -2.75 1.91 -3.87
C GLN A 123 -3.57 0.68 -3.48
N GLU A 124 -2.90 -0.34 -2.97
CA GLU A 124 -3.48 -1.63 -2.59
C GLU A 124 -4.24 -2.33 -3.70
N VAL A 125 -3.68 -2.35 -4.90
CA VAL A 125 -4.28 -3.02 -6.06
C VAL A 125 -3.81 -4.47 -6.11
N ASP A 126 -4.71 -5.42 -5.86
CA ASP A 126 -4.41 -6.84 -5.97
C ASP A 126 -4.51 -7.32 -7.42
N ILE A 127 -3.60 -8.26 -7.81
CA ILE A 127 -3.64 -8.87 -9.13
C ILE A 127 -3.82 -10.39 -9.10
N ASN A 128 -3.50 -11.05 -7.97
CA ASN A 128 -3.66 -12.48 -7.79
C ASN A 128 -3.54 -12.85 -6.30
N SER A 129 -4.36 -12.26 -5.45
CA SER A 129 -4.35 -12.50 -4.02
C SER A 129 -5.52 -13.38 -3.58
N ARG A 130 -5.29 -14.22 -2.56
CA ARG A 130 -6.37 -15.01 -1.98
C ARG A 130 -7.44 -14.13 -1.33
N ARG A 131 -7.03 -13.04 -0.68
CA ARG A 131 -7.91 -12.11 0.05
C ARG A 131 -8.90 -11.39 -0.88
N SER A 132 -8.57 -11.21 -2.14
CA SER A 132 -9.44 -10.65 -3.19
C SER A 132 -9.91 -11.71 -4.20
N PHE A 133 -9.99 -12.99 -3.80
CA PHE A 133 -10.45 -14.12 -4.61
C PHE A 133 -9.72 -14.27 -5.95
N LYS A 134 -8.44 -13.82 -6.02
CA LYS A 134 -7.58 -13.84 -7.21
C LYS A 134 -8.08 -12.95 -8.36
N ILE A 135 -8.92 -11.99 -8.08
CA ILE A 135 -9.32 -10.98 -9.07
C ILE A 135 -8.08 -10.17 -9.46
N ASN A 136 -7.95 -9.89 -10.75
CA ASN A 136 -6.95 -8.96 -11.28
C ASN A 136 -7.57 -7.56 -11.35
N GLU A 137 -7.54 -6.85 -10.23
CA GLU A 137 -8.15 -5.51 -10.08
C GLU A 137 -7.51 -4.50 -11.03
N ARG A 138 -6.18 -4.60 -11.26
CA ARG A 138 -5.47 -3.76 -12.23
C ARG A 138 -6.07 -3.87 -13.63
N GLU A 139 -6.32 -5.09 -14.08
CA GLU A 139 -6.86 -5.34 -15.43
C GLU A 139 -8.34 -4.93 -15.51
N GLN A 140 -9.11 -5.21 -14.46
CA GLN A 140 -10.52 -4.85 -14.39
C GLN A 140 -10.70 -3.32 -14.46
N ILE A 141 -9.95 -2.56 -13.66
CA ILE A 141 -9.96 -1.09 -13.68
C ILE A 141 -9.44 -0.55 -15.02
N ALA A 142 -8.36 -1.14 -15.60
CA ALA A 142 -7.86 -0.74 -16.90
C ALA A 142 -8.93 -0.88 -18.00
N ASN A 143 -9.67 -1.99 -18.00
CA ASN A 143 -10.76 -2.24 -18.95
C ASN A 143 -11.90 -1.22 -18.78
N LYS A 144 -12.19 -0.82 -17.53
CA LYS A 144 -13.23 0.17 -17.23
C LYS A 144 -12.84 1.58 -17.66
N LEU A 145 -11.57 1.98 -17.42
CA LEU A 145 -11.04 3.28 -17.82
C LEU A 145 -10.83 3.42 -19.34
N GLY A 146 -10.60 2.31 -20.02
CA GLY A 146 -10.40 2.26 -21.47
C GLY A 146 -8.95 2.46 -21.92
N ASN A 147 -8.75 2.43 -23.26
CA ASN A 147 -7.41 2.38 -23.87
C ASN A 147 -6.69 3.74 -23.91
N ASP A 148 -7.33 4.81 -23.46
CA ASP A 148 -6.72 6.15 -23.45
C ASP A 148 -5.71 6.34 -22.32
N TYR A 149 -5.60 5.35 -21.43
CA TYR A 149 -4.68 5.37 -20.32
C TYR A 149 -3.55 4.38 -20.49
N SER A 150 -2.31 4.85 -20.35
CA SER A 150 -1.21 3.95 -20.01
C SER A 150 -1.39 3.46 -18.58
N ASN A 151 -0.97 2.24 -18.29
CA ASN A 151 -0.94 1.78 -16.91
C ASN A 151 0.39 1.11 -16.58
N SER A 152 0.96 1.50 -15.46
CA SER A 152 2.17 0.95 -14.86
C SER A 152 1.85 0.38 -13.48
N PHE A 153 2.53 -0.71 -13.09
CA PHE A 153 2.27 -1.40 -11.82
C PHE A 153 3.58 -1.78 -11.13
N ALA A 154 3.65 -1.55 -9.82
CA ALA A 154 4.77 -1.96 -9.00
C ALA A 154 4.30 -2.76 -7.78
N TYR A 155 4.91 -3.94 -7.56
CA TYR A 155 4.62 -4.74 -6.38
C TYR A 155 5.08 -4.04 -5.10
N ASN A 156 4.19 -3.96 -4.12
CA ASN A 156 4.50 -3.58 -2.74
C ASN A 156 4.36 -4.77 -1.77
N TYR A 157 3.54 -5.75 -2.13
CA TYR A 157 3.36 -6.98 -1.38
C TYR A 157 3.31 -8.18 -2.32
N LYS A 158 4.32 -9.05 -2.26
CA LYS A 158 4.36 -10.29 -3.03
C LYS A 158 4.85 -11.43 -2.15
N ALA A 159 3.94 -12.32 -1.79
CA ALA A 159 4.23 -13.47 -0.94
C ALA A 159 3.50 -14.72 -1.46
N LYS A 160 4.20 -15.84 -1.51
CA LYS A 160 3.60 -17.13 -1.92
C LYS A 160 2.54 -17.61 -0.95
N PHE A 161 2.74 -17.33 0.34
CA PHE A 161 1.82 -17.75 1.39
C PHE A 161 2.06 -16.92 2.66
N VAL A 162 1.02 -16.28 3.17
CA VAL A 162 1.00 -15.53 4.43
C VAL A 162 0.11 -16.31 5.41
N PRO A 163 0.68 -16.95 6.45
CA PRO A 163 -0.08 -17.79 7.40
C PRO A 163 -0.83 -16.96 8.46
N PHE A 164 -1.04 -15.68 8.25
CA PHE A 164 -1.66 -14.77 9.20
C PHE A 164 -3.01 -14.26 8.69
N PRO A 165 -4.00 -14.06 9.58
CA PRO A 165 -4.08 -14.55 10.95
C PRO A 165 -4.01 -16.09 11.01
N PHE A 166 -3.60 -16.64 12.17
CA PHE A 166 -3.55 -18.10 12.37
C PHE A 166 -4.97 -18.67 12.48
N SER A 167 -5.59 -18.85 11.35
CA SER A 167 -6.97 -19.33 11.19
C SER A 167 -7.06 -20.23 9.96
N PHE A 168 -7.89 -21.26 9.99
CA PHE A 168 -8.11 -22.14 8.83
C PHE A 168 -8.87 -21.46 7.69
N THR A 169 -9.61 -20.40 7.96
CA THR A 169 -10.46 -19.72 6.98
C THR A 169 -10.03 -18.29 6.69
N GLN A 170 -9.44 -17.58 7.68
CA GLN A 170 -9.14 -16.15 7.60
C GLN A 170 -7.69 -15.80 7.25
N TYR A 171 -6.80 -16.79 7.03
CA TYR A 171 -5.41 -16.51 6.62
C TYR A 171 -5.34 -15.83 5.25
N MET A 172 -4.44 -14.88 5.08
CA MET A 172 -4.29 -14.12 3.83
C MET A 172 -3.82 -14.98 2.64
N GLY A 173 -3.04 -16.03 2.89
CA GLY A 173 -2.56 -16.94 1.84
C GLY A 173 -1.63 -16.27 0.84
N ARG A 174 -1.78 -16.54 -0.45
CA ARG A 174 -1.03 -15.85 -1.50
C ARG A 174 -1.46 -14.40 -1.57
N VAL A 175 -0.48 -13.49 -1.64
CA VAL A 175 -0.68 -12.06 -1.85
C VAL A 175 0.19 -11.60 -3.01
N GLU A 176 -0.40 -10.94 -3.98
CA GLU A 176 0.25 -10.21 -5.06
C GLU A 176 -0.48 -8.87 -5.23
N SER A 177 0.04 -7.85 -4.56
CA SER A 177 -0.55 -6.52 -4.42
C SER A 177 0.49 -5.44 -4.68
N GLY A 178 0.04 -4.28 -5.13
CA GLY A 178 0.94 -3.18 -5.42
C GLY A 178 0.25 -1.84 -5.55
N ILE A 179 0.98 -0.95 -6.19
CA ILE A 179 0.51 0.38 -6.58
C ILE A 179 0.45 0.46 -8.11
N THR A 180 -0.54 1.14 -8.63
CA THR A 180 -0.69 1.34 -10.08
C THR A 180 -0.99 2.79 -10.41
N SER A 181 -0.44 3.27 -11.52
CA SER A 181 -0.78 4.58 -12.07
C SER A 181 -1.45 4.40 -13.43
N TYR A 182 -2.56 5.09 -13.65
CA TYR A 182 -3.21 5.22 -14.95
C TYR A 182 -3.06 6.65 -15.43
N LEU A 183 -2.52 6.83 -16.64
CA LEU A 183 -2.04 8.11 -17.15
C LEU A 183 -2.53 8.32 -18.58
N LYS A 184 -3.22 9.44 -18.87
CA LYS A 184 -3.63 9.82 -20.25
C LYS A 184 -2.47 10.30 -21.12
N PHE A 185 -1.25 10.15 -20.64
CA PHE A 185 -0.06 10.67 -21.29
C PHE A 185 0.88 9.56 -21.68
N LYS A 186 1.69 9.85 -22.70
CA LYS A 186 2.86 9.05 -23.05
C LYS A 186 3.77 8.93 -21.83
N THR A 187 4.21 7.72 -21.59
CA THR A 187 5.19 7.41 -20.56
C THR A 187 6.47 6.92 -21.25
N ASP A 188 7.55 7.70 -21.17
CA ASP A 188 8.82 7.32 -21.76
C ASP A 188 9.52 6.26 -20.94
N GLU A 189 9.52 6.42 -19.61
CA GLU A 189 10.17 5.52 -18.68
C GLU A 189 9.32 5.32 -17.43
N SER A 190 9.31 4.10 -16.90
CA SER A 190 8.69 3.78 -15.62
C SER A 190 9.61 2.91 -14.79
N TYR A 191 9.72 3.22 -13.52
CA TYR A 191 10.57 2.51 -12.58
C TYR A 191 9.86 2.26 -11.25
N ARG A 192 10.08 1.07 -10.71
CA ARG A 192 9.84 0.80 -9.31
C ARG A 192 11.14 1.04 -8.54
N HIS A 193 11.10 1.93 -7.57
CA HIS A 193 12.20 2.17 -6.63
C HIS A 193 11.89 1.48 -5.31
N GLN A 194 12.76 0.56 -4.88
CA GLN A 194 12.67 -0.09 -3.57
C GLN A 194 13.04 0.90 -2.47
N PHE A 195 12.16 1.07 -1.49
CA PHE A 195 12.53 1.82 -0.28
C PHE A 195 13.54 1.04 0.57
N PRO A 196 14.50 1.73 1.21
CA PRO A 196 15.48 1.10 2.08
C PRO A 196 14.84 0.56 3.36
N GLY A 197 15.38 -0.55 3.83
CA GLY A 197 14.93 -1.19 5.06
C GLY A 197 14.02 -2.40 4.80
N SER A 198 13.88 -3.20 5.82
CA SER A 198 13.00 -4.37 5.82
C SER A 198 12.76 -4.83 7.26
N PHE A 199 11.70 -5.60 7.46
CA PHE A 199 11.52 -6.35 8.70
C PHE A 199 12.66 -7.35 8.89
N SER A 200 12.89 -7.78 10.14
CA SER A 200 13.88 -8.82 10.43
C SER A 200 13.41 -10.19 9.94
N TRP A 201 14.38 -11.08 9.66
CA TRP A 201 14.08 -12.49 9.39
C TRP A 201 13.54 -13.16 10.69
N PRO A 202 12.54 -14.04 10.61
CA PRO A 202 11.89 -14.57 9.41
C PRO A 202 10.70 -13.73 8.92
N VAL A 203 10.23 -12.72 9.65
CA VAL A 203 9.02 -11.92 9.33
C VAL A 203 9.09 -11.29 7.94
N ARG A 204 10.25 -10.79 7.53
CA ARG A 204 10.46 -10.17 6.22
C ARG A 204 10.12 -11.06 5.03
N THR A 205 10.16 -12.39 5.21
CA THR A 205 9.96 -13.35 4.11
C THR A 205 8.54 -13.38 3.57
N VAL A 206 7.59 -12.92 4.39
CA VAL A 206 6.15 -12.90 4.08
C VAL A 206 5.54 -11.50 4.25
N ASN A 207 6.37 -10.48 4.34
CA ASN A 207 5.92 -9.12 4.59
C ASN A 207 6.14 -8.20 3.37
N LEU A 208 5.58 -6.99 3.46
CA LEU A 208 5.64 -5.97 2.42
C LEU A 208 7.09 -5.60 2.05
N LYS A 209 7.28 -5.22 0.79
CA LYS A 209 8.48 -4.63 0.23
C LYS A 209 8.08 -3.32 -0.40
N ARG A 210 7.86 -2.30 0.44
CA ARG A 210 7.39 -0.98 0.01
C ARG A 210 8.36 -0.35 -0.98
N GLY A 211 7.82 0.37 -1.93
CA GLY A 211 8.57 1.11 -2.94
C GLY A 211 7.66 2.14 -3.60
N MET A 212 8.23 3.07 -4.34
CA MET A 212 7.49 4.03 -5.14
C MET A 212 7.50 3.64 -6.61
N LEU A 213 6.42 3.96 -7.32
CA LEU A 213 6.30 3.82 -8.77
C LEU A 213 6.48 5.20 -9.40
N VAL A 214 7.51 5.33 -10.21
CA VAL A 214 7.90 6.59 -10.85
C VAL A 214 7.67 6.49 -12.35
N ASN A 215 6.95 7.45 -12.92
CA ASN A 215 6.68 7.54 -14.36
C ASN A 215 7.19 8.89 -14.89
N TYR A 216 7.94 8.86 -15.98
CA TYR A 216 8.47 10.05 -16.65
C TYR A 216 7.61 10.37 -17.87
N LEU A 217 6.86 11.47 -17.79
CA LEU A 217 5.94 11.92 -18.86
C LEU A 217 6.60 13.08 -19.60
N PRO A 218 6.85 12.96 -20.92
CA PRO A 218 7.48 14.02 -21.69
C PRO A 218 6.56 15.24 -21.79
N ILE A 219 7.15 16.43 -21.69
CA ILE A 219 6.46 17.70 -21.85
C ILE A 219 6.66 18.18 -23.30
N GLU A 220 5.58 18.63 -23.95
CA GLU A 220 5.62 19.12 -25.33
C GLU A 220 6.52 20.37 -25.43
N GLY A 221 7.46 20.35 -26.37
CA GLY A 221 8.38 21.46 -26.60
C GLY A 221 9.47 21.65 -25.52
N SER A 222 9.65 20.70 -24.62
CA SER A 222 10.62 20.76 -23.51
C SER A 222 11.53 19.51 -23.47
N ASP A 223 12.72 19.66 -22.91
CA ASP A 223 13.60 18.55 -22.53
C ASP A 223 13.33 18.03 -21.12
N LYS A 224 12.33 18.59 -20.42
CA LYS A 224 11.93 18.24 -19.07
C LYS A 224 10.77 17.25 -19.06
N TYR A 225 10.57 16.64 -17.89
CA TYR A 225 9.51 15.68 -17.64
C TYR A 225 8.57 16.17 -16.54
N LEU A 226 7.30 15.78 -16.62
CA LEU A 226 6.46 15.63 -15.44
C LEU A 226 6.75 14.24 -14.85
N VAL A 227 7.37 14.23 -13.69
CA VAL A 227 7.70 13.01 -12.94
C VAL A 227 6.55 12.70 -11.99
N VAL A 228 5.78 11.66 -12.31
CA VAL A 228 4.61 11.21 -11.55
C VAL A 228 5.01 10.08 -10.63
N ILE A 229 4.85 10.26 -9.31
CA ILE A 229 5.31 9.32 -8.28
C ILE A 229 4.10 8.82 -7.49
N ASN A 230 3.78 7.53 -7.62
CA ASN A 230 2.78 6.88 -6.77
C ASN A 230 3.48 6.26 -5.56
N ILE A 231 2.98 6.55 -4.36
CA ILE A 231 3.53 6.07 -3.11
C ILE A 231 2.48 5.40 -2.24
N HIS A 232 2.94 4.45 -1.44
CA HIS A 232 2.21 3.90 -0.31
C HIS A 232 3.24 3.52 0.76
N LEU A 233 3.40 4.38 1.79
CA LEU A 233 4.42 4.26 2.81
C LEU A 233 4.02 3.26 3.91
N SER A 234 4.97 2.89 4.77
CA SER A 234 4.75 1.91 5.83
C SER A 234 3.84 2.42 6.94
N ALA A 235 2.85 1.61 7.32
CA ALA A 235 1.90 1.90 8.39
C ALA A 235 2.40 1.42 9.76
N TYR A 236 2.64 0.11 9.89
CA TYR A 236 2.88 -0.58 11.16
C TYR A 236 4.37 -0.86 11.37
N ASP A 237 5.13 0.17 11.71
CA ASP A 237 6.53 0.03 12.11
C ASP A 237 6.83 0.86 13.35
N SER A 238 8.03 0.71 13.89
CA SER A 238 8.52 1.54 15.00
C SER A 238 9.02 2.94 14.57
N GLY A 239 8.67 3.38 13.34
CA GLY A 239 9.09 4.64 12.73
C GLY A 239 10.35 4.52 11.86
N LYS A 240 11.20 3.53 12.07
CA LYS A 240 12.48 3.39 11.35
C LYS A 240 12.33 3.13 9.85
N LEU A 241 11.34 2.33 9.45
CA LEU A 241 11.08 2.09 8.02
C LEU A 241 10.58 3.36 7.36
N ARG A 242 9.60 4.04 7.96
CA ARG A 242 9.06 5.32 7.47
C ARG A 242 10.14 6.39 7.34
N ASP A 243 11.01 6.53 8.34
CA ASP A 243 12.13 7.48 8.26
C ASP A 243 13.04 7.18 7.07
N ASN A 244 13.35 5.91 6.80
CA ASN A 244 14.16 5.52 5.65
C ASN A 244 13.43 5.78 4.32
N GLU A 245 12.14 5.49 4.24
CA GLU A 245 11.28 5.71 3.08
C GLU A 245 11.19 7.22 2.78
N MET A 246 10.93 8.02 3.78
CA MET A 246 10.86 9.47 3.68
C MET A 246 12.21 10.07 3.25
N ASN A 247 13.32 9.66 3.87
CA ASN A 247 14.66 10.12 3.47
C ASN A 247 15.00 9.74 2.02
N TYR A 248 14.59 8.55 1.57
CA TYR A 248 14.76 8.14 0.18
C TYR A 248 13.96 9.03 -0.77
N LEU A 249 12.69 9.29 -0.44
CA LEU A 249 11.83 10.19 -1.20
C LEU A 249 12.44 11.60 -1.27
N LYS A 250 12.88 12.17 -0.14
CA LYS A 250 13.52 13.49 -0.10
C LYS A 250 14.74 13.59 -1.05
N ASN A 251 15.64 12.62 -0.97
CA ASN A 251 16.82 12.58 -1.84
C ASN A 251 16.43 12.45 -3.33
N PHE A 252 15.35 11.73 -3.62
CA PHE A 252 14.83 11.62 -4.99
C PHE A 252 14.27 12.96 -5.47
N LEU A 253 13.51 13.66 -4.65
CA LEU A 253 12.97 15.00 -4.97
C LEU A 253 14.08 16.00 -5.25
N GLU A 254 15.13 16.04 -4.42
CA GLU A 254 16.31 16.92 -4.63
C GLU A 254 17.00 16.62 -5.96
N LYS A 255 17.13 15.34 -6.31
CA LYS A 255 17.71 14.92 -7.59
C LYS A 255 16.85 15.37 -8.78
N GLU A 256 15.53 15.24 -8.72
CA GLU A 256 14.66 15.67 -9.81
C GLU A 256 14.58 17.21 -9.91
N ALA A 257 14.62 17.92 -8.78
CA ALA A 257 14.74 19.38 -8.77
C ALA A 257 16.03 19.86 -9.47
N SER A 258 17.16 19.19 -9.23
CA SER A 258 18.45 19.54 -9.88
C SER A 258 18.43 19.38 -11.40
N LYS A 259 17.52 18.55 -11.93
CA LYS A 259 17.29 18.37 -13.38
C LYS A 259 16.30 19.39 -13.94
N GLY A 260 15.61 20.15 -13.09
CA GLY A 260 14.56 21.10 -13.47
C GLY A 260 13.25 20.40 -13.91
N ASN A 261 13.04 19.15 -13.50
CA ASN A 261 11.81 18.43 -13.77
C ASN A 261 10.65 18.95 -12.91
N TYR A 262 9.44 18.75 -13.40
CA TYR A 262 8.20 18.93 -12.67
C TYR A 262 7.92 17.66 -11.90
N VAL A 263 7.57 17.72 -10.62
CA VAL A 263 7.32 16.53 -9.81
C VAL A 263 5.95 16.61 -9.16
N LEU A 264 5.14 15.57 -9.38
CA LEU A 264 3.87 15.35 -8.71
C LEU A 264 3.87 13.96 -8.08
N ALA A 265 3.87 13.89 -6.76
CA ALA A 265 3.66 12.65 -6.02
C ALA A 265 2.25 12.62 -5.43
N GLY A 266 1.62 11.46 -5.45
CA GLY A 266 0.32 11.22 -4.82
C GLY A 266 0.28 9.84 -4.19
N GLY A 267 -0.52 9.68 -3.12
CA GLY A 267 -0.67 8.38 -2.49
C GLY A 267 -1.07 8.42 -1.03
N ASP A 268 -0.96 7.26 -0.42
CA ASP A 268 -1.11 7.02 1.00
C ASP A 268 0.25 7.14 1.71
N PHE A 269 0.42 8.20 2.48
CA PHE A 269 1.64 8.48 3.23
C PHE A 269 1.73 7.69 4.55
N ASN A 270 0.62 7.13 5.02
CA ASN A 270 0.50 6.52 6.36
C ASN A 270 1.03 7.42 7.49
N GLN A 271 1.09 8.71 7.23
CA GLN A 271 1.49 9.79 8.11
C GLN A 271 0.56 10.97 7.88
N THR A 272 0.28 11.72 8.93
CA THR A 272 -0.51 12.96 8.77
C THR A 272 0.40 14.10 8.34
N PHE A 273 -0.18 15.11 7.73
CA PHE A 273 0.55 16.21 7.11
C PHE A 273 0.76 17.38 8.07
N PRO A 274 1.78 18.25 7.85
CA PRO A 274 2.05 19.41 8.71
C PRO A 274 0.87 20.37 8.82
N GLN A 275 0.02 20.43 7.79
CA GLN A 275 -1.16 21.31 7.77
C GLN A 275 -2.31 20.85 8.66
N ILE A 276 -2.28 19.60 9.14
CA ILE A 276 -3.33 19.03 9.99
C ILE A 276 -3.09 19.47 11.43
N ALA A 277 -4.12 20.02 12.08
CA ALA A 277 -4.01 20.47 13.45
C ALA A 277 -3.67 19.33 14.41
N ASN A 278 -2.78 19.57 15.38
CA ASN A 278 -2.35 18.57 16.37
C ASN A 278 -3.53 17.98 17.16
N SER A 279 -4.54 18.76 17.50
CA SER A 279 -5.76 18.29 18.16
C SER A 279 -6.47 17.20 17.37
N VAL A 280 -6.53 17.33 16.04
CA VAL A 280 -7.13 16.32 15.16
C VAL A 280 -6.35 14.99 15.23
N VAL A 281 -5.02 15.06 15.36
CA VAL A 281 -4.17 13.87 15.48
C VAL A 281 -4.34 13.24 16.87
N GLU A 282 -4.36 14.06 17.93
CA GLU A 282 -4.47 13.60 19.32
C GLU A 282 -5.82 12.95 19.60
N ASP A 283 -6.92 13.51 19.07
CA ASP A 283 -8.28 12.98 19.27
C ASP A 283 -8.49 11.61 18.61
N ASN A 284 -7.65 11.25 17.63
CA ASN A 284 -7.74 9.98 16.91
C ASN A 284 -6.67 8.95 17.30
N GLN A 285 -5.94 9.16 18.40
CA GLN A 285 -4.96 8.18 18.86
C GLN A 285 -5.60 6.89 19.40
N ASN A 286 -5.03 5.77 19.02
CA ASN A 286 -5.48 4.45 19.48
C ASN A 286 -4.29 3.46 19.55
N LYS A 287 -4.53 2.27 20.10
CA LYS A 287 -3.48 1.27 20.31
C LYS A 287 -3.04 0.51 19.06
N TRP A 288 -3.77 0.62 17.95
CA TRP A 288 -3.53 -0.16 16.74
C TRP A 288 -2.75 0.64 15.68
N PHE A 289 -3.15 1.89 15.45
CA PHE A 289 -2.53 2.75 14.46
C PHE A 289 -2.53 4.20 14.95
N ASN A 290 -1.35 4.82 14.97
CA ASN A 290 -1.16 6.22 15.32
C ASN A 290 -0.26 6.85 14.25
N PRO A 291 -0.84 7.56 13.25
CA PRO A 291 -0.05 8.20 12.22
C PRO A 291 0.81 9.31 12.85
N ILE A 292 2.10 9.26 12.57
CA ILE A 292 3.04 10.30 13.00
C ILE A 292 2.86 11.49 12.06
N GLN A 293 2.90 12.70 12.61
CA GLN A 293 2.86 13.90 11.78
C GLN A 293 4.23 14.14 11.11
N ILE A 294 4.18 14.39 9.80
CA ILE A 294 5.36 14.77 9.02
C ILE A 294 5.85 16.13 9.53
N LYS A 295 7.16 16.29 9.69
CA LYS A 295 7.74 17.55 10.17
C LYS A 295 7.57 18.66 9.13
N GLU A 296 7.34 19.89 9.57
CA GLU A 296 7.18 21.07 8.71
C GLU A 296 8.40 21.31 7.79
N ASP A 297 9.61 21.04 8.30
CA ASP A 297 10.88 21.24 7.59
C ASP A 297 11.35 20.00 6.80
N TYR A 298 10.47 18.99 6.65
CA TYR A 298 10.85 17.75 5.97
C TYR A 298 11.17 17.95 4.50
N LEU A 299 10.34 18.71 3.77
CA LEU A 299 10.47 18.85 2.32
C LEU A 299 11.71 19.67 1.93
N PRO A 300 12.39 19.31 0.84
CA PRO A 300 13.39 20.21 0.27
C PRO A 300 12.75 21.49 -0.25
N SER A 301 13.54 22.56 -0.35
CA SER A 301 13.08 23.84 -0.91
C SER A 301 12.45 23.64 -2.29
N GLY A 302 11.33 24.31 -2.54
CA GLY A 302 10.60 24.23 -3.81
C GLY A 302 9.60 23.08 -3.90
N TYR A 303 9.25 22.47 -2.78
CA TYR A 303 8.18 21.46 -2.70
C TYR A 303 7.18 21.77 -1.59
N SER A 304 5.93 21.37 -1.78
CA SER A 304 4.87 21.52 -0.78
C SER A 304 3.91 20.32 -0.78
N PHE A 305 3.31 20.05 0.40
CA PHE A 305 2.20 19.11 0.52
C PHE A 305 0.86 19.81 0.21
N HIS A 306 -0.04 19.05 -0.38
CA HIS A 306 -1.38 19.50 -0.74
C HIS A 306 -2.40 18.46 -0.29
N VAL A 307 -3.22 18.83 0.68
CA VAL A 307 -4.22 17.96 1.32
C VAL A 307 -5.49 18.77 1.60
N ASP A 308 -6.61 18.09 1.69
CA ASP A 308 -7.84 18.68 2.20
C ASP A 308 -7.96 18.37 3.70
N PRO A 309 -7.85 19.35 4.59
CA PRO A 309 -7.93 19.13 6.03
C PRO A 309 -9.37 18.93 6.54
N THR A 310 -10.36 19.00 5.68
CA THR A 310 -11.79 18.96 6.04
C THR A 310 -12.44 17.61 5.81
N VAL A 311 -11.78 16.71 5.08
CA VAL A 311 -12.30 15.38 4.75
C VAL A 311 -11.36 14.31 5.27
N TRP A 312 -11.90 13.38 6.04
CA TRP A 312 -11.17 12.19 6.50
C TRP A 312 -10.83 11.30 5.30
N THR A 313 -9.55 10.98 5.13
CA THR A 313 -9.11 10.16 4.00
C THR A 313 -8.96 8.69 4.33
N SER A 314 -8.85 8.32 5.61
CA SER A 314 -8.78 6.93 6.06
C SER A 314 -9.51 6.71 7.38
N ARG A 315 -9.92 5.46 7.63
CA ARG A 315 -10.47 5.01 8.90
C ARG A 315 -9.74 3.79 9.44
N LEU A 316 -9.79 3.57 10.75
CA LEU A 316 -9.34 2.34 11.36
C LEU A 316 -10.34 1.20 11.07
N LEU A 317 -9.82 0.01 10.79
CA LEU A 317 -10.60 -1.20 10.51
C LEU A 317 -10.77 -2.10 11.75
N ASN A 318 -10.83 -1.52 12.95
CA ASN A 318 -11.05 -2.27 14.20
C ASN A 318 -12.45 -2.91 14.27
N GLN A 319 -13.39 -2.39 13.50
CA GLN A 319 -14.78 -2.86 13.35
C GLN A 319 -15.34 -2.42 12.00
N PRO A 320 -16.48 -3.00 11.54
CA PRO A 320 -17.26 -2.43 10.43
C PRO A 320 -17.58 -0.96 10.69
N TYR A 321 -17.57 -0.14 9.65
CA TYR A 321 -17.75 1.30 9.78
C TYR A 321 -19.11 1.67 10.38
N ASN A 322 -19.07 2.41 11.47
CA ASN A 322 -20.27 2.94 12.14
C ASN A 322 -20.01 4.40 12.56
N PRO A 323 -20.43 5.39 11.77
CA PRO A 323 -20.22 6.80 12.08
C PRO A 323 -20.94 7.29 13.35
N SER A 324 -21.89 6.52 13.87
CA SER A 324 -22.58 6.82 15.13
C SER A 324 -21.82 6.36 16.37
N ASP A 325 -20.82 5.50 16.21
CA ASP A 325 -19.96 5.00 17.28
C ASP A 325 -18.69 5.86 17.37
N THR A 326 -18.83 7.06 17.91
CA THR A 326 -17.72 8.03 17.99
C THR A 326 -16.61 7.63 18.97
N GLU A 327 -16.85 6.67 19.85
CA GLU A 327 -15.85 6.17 20.80
C GLU A 327 -14.87 5.17 20.17
N ASN A 328 -15.32 4.41 19.17
CA ASN A 328 -14.55 3.34 18.56
C ASN A 328 -14.28 3.56 17.07
N THR A 329 -14.73 4.67 16.50
CA THR A 329 -14.48 5.03 15.11
C THR A 329 -13.39 6.08 15.03
N TYR A 330 -12.25 5.70 14.48
CA TYR A 330 -11.06 6.55 14.34
C TYR A 330 -10.85 6.89 12.87
N HIS A 331 -10.53 8.15 12.62
CA HIS A 331 -10.33 8.68 11.27
C HIS A 331 -8.98 9.39 11.15
N PHE A 332 -8.41 9.38 9.94
CA PHE A 332 -7.11 9.96 9.66
C PHE A 332 -7.12 10.73 8.34
N ILE A 333 -6.21 11.70 8.21
CA ILE A 333 -5.90 12.39 6.96
C ILE A 333 -4.46 12.04 6.63
N ILE A 334 -4.30 11.01 5.79
CA ILE A 334 -3.00 10.39 5.44
C ILE A 334 -2.80 10.23 3.94
N ASP A 335 -3.82 10.56 3.13
CA ASP A 335 -3.76 10.58 1.67
C ASP A 335 -3.69 12.01 1.15
N GLY A 336 -2.91 12.23 0.11
CA GLY A 336 -2.73 13.56 -0.46
C GLY A 336 -1.66 13.61 -1.53
N PHE A 337 -1.18 14.83 -1.81
CA PHE A 337 -0.22 15.10 -2.85
C PHE A 337 0.98 15.89 -2.34
N LEU A 338 2.07 15.76 -3.08
CA LEU A 338 3.29 16.55 -2.95
C LEU A 338 3.64 17.06 -4.34
N ALA A 339 3.90 18.36 -4.49
CA ALA A 339 4.22 18.96 -5.78
C ALA A 339 5.45 19.87 -5.69
N SER A 340 6.19 19.96 -6.80
CA SER A 340 7.25 20.96 -6.99
C SER A 340 6.65 22.35 -7.32
N ASN A 341 7.36 23.42 -7.01
CA ASN A 341 6.88 24.81 -7.11
C ASN A 341 6.66 25.31 -8.56
N ASN A 342 7.12 24.58 -9.57
CA ASN A 342 6.82 24.80 -10.97
C ASN A 342 5.47 24.15 -11.41
N ILE A 343 4.74 23.56 -10.45
CA ILE A 343 3.36 23.11 -10.60
C ILE A 343 2.46 24.03 -9.77
N GLU A 344 1.57 24.77 -10.44
CA GLU A 344 0.53 25.55 -9.79
C GLU A 344 -0.62 24.62 -9.37
N ILE A 345 -0.93 24.60 -8.07
CA ILE A 345 -2.07 23.87 -7.55
C ILE A 345 -3.27 24.79 -7.52
N ILE A 346 -4.32 24.39 -8.23
CA ILE A 346 -5.56 25.16 -8.37
C ILE A 346 -6.54 24.77 -7.26
N GLU A 347 -6.66 23.47 -7.00
CA GLU A 347 -7.57 22.94 -5.98
C GLU A 347 -7.10 21.57 -5.50
N VAL A 348 -7.22 21.29 -4.21
CA VAL A 348 -7.17 19.94 -3.64
C VAL A 348 -8.47 19.70 -2.86
N LYS A 349 -9.09 18.52 -3.06
CA LYS A 349 -10.39 18.22 -2.48
C LYS A 349 -10.55 16.74 -2.17
N GLY A 350 -10.77 16.41 -0.89
CA GLY A 350 -11.22 15.11 -0.47
C GLY A 350 -12.65 14.81 -0.92
N LEU A 351 -12.93 13.58 -1.28
CA LEU A 351 -14.28 13.11 -1.61
C LEU A 351 -14.79 12.26 -0.45
N ASP A 352 -15.66 12.83 0.39
CA ASP A 352 -16.30 12.08 1.48
C ASP A 352 -17.34 11.12 0.90
N LEU A 353 -16.97 9.85 0.80
CA LEU A 353 -17.81 8.76 0.30
C LEU A 353 -18.29 7.82 1.41
N GLY A 354 -18.12 8.23 2.68
CA GLY A 354 -18.56 7.45 3.85
C GLY A 354 -17.87 6.08 3.95
N PHE A 355 -16.68 5.93 3.38
CA PHE A 355 -15.90 4.68 3.38
C PHE A 355 -16.69 3.46 2.87
N VAL A 356 -17.61 3.68 1.91
CA VAL A 356 -18.52 2.62 1.46
C VAL A 356 -17.77 1.49 0.76
N TYR A 357 -16.83 1.82 -0.12
CA TYR A 357 -16.18 0.83 -0.98
C TYR A 357 -14.70 0.56 -0.65
N SER A 358 -14.09 1.39 0.20
CA SER A 358 -12.74 1.24 0.74
C SER A 358 -12.69 1.82 2.15
N ASP A 359 -11.68 1.49 2.92
CA ASP A 359 -11.32 2.14 4.20
C ASP A 359 -10.63 3.48 3.99
N HIS A 360 -10.45 3.88 2.74
CA HIS A 360 -10.02 5.22 2.35
C HIS A 360 -11.08 5.96 1.52
N ASN A 361 -11.02 7.28 1.56
CA ASN A 361 -11.71 8.20 0.68
C ASN A 361 -10.72 8.80 -0.33
N PRO A 362 -11.07 8.95 -1.61
CA PRO A 362 -10.16 9.51 -2.60
C PRO A 362 -9.95 11.01 -2.42
N VAL A 363 -8.79 11.49 -2.91
CA VAL A 363 -8.46 12.91 -2.94
C VAL A 363 -8.21 13.34 -4.38
N ASN A 364 -8.93 14.36 -4.83
CA ASN A 364 -8.76 15.01 -6.12
C ASN A 364 -7.80 16.19 -6.04
N LEU A 365 -7.06 16.39 -7.12
CA LEU A 365 -6.18 17.53 -7.33
C LEU A 365 -6.45 18.14 -8.71
N ARG A 366 -6.56 19.45 -8.80
CA ARG A 366 -6.51 20.18 -10.04
C ARG A 366 -5.25 21.05 -10.08
N PHE A 367 -4.48 20.93 -11.13
CA PHE A 367 -3.15 21.51 -11.22
C PHE A 367 -2.79 21.94 -12.65
N LYS A 368 -1.70 22.70 -12.78
CA LYS A 368 -1.16 23.18 -14.05
C LYS A 368 0.36 23.30 -13.95
N LEU A 369 1.08 22.90 -15.01
CA LEU A 369 2.54 23.13 -15.13
C LEU A 369 2.77 24.57 -15.61
N ILE A 370 3.66 25.33 -14.92
CA ILE A 370 3.94 26.73 -15.22
C ILE A 370 5.39 26.96 -15.63
#